data_a5d29c8fcd27b28fad003f365663be57
#
_entry.id   a5d29c8fcd27b28fad003f365663be57
#
_cell.length_a   1.000
_cell.length_b   1.000
_cell.length_c   1.000
_cell.angle_alpha   90.00
_cell.angle_beta   90.00
_cell.angle_gamma   90.00
#
_symmetry.space_group_name_H-M   'P 1'
#
loop_
_entity.id
_entity.type
_entity.pdbx_description
1 polymer ?
#
loop_
_entity_poly.entity_id
_entity_poly.type
_entity_poly.pdbx_seq_one_letter_code
_entity_poly.pdbx_strand_id
1 'polypeptide(L)'
;MLCAADGCDHLDCHGGPFRVVFMGTFEYEDNIVASVYSSETGVWSAQVSFDNSCEAFAKHMRDGCAERSWYTPYLLPSRATLIGDEIYFTIRRQHTIVKYDLSRNCLSIINSPPHNVYGIALMVMEDSSLGFACIQDSSLCTWSRKVNSEGGTEWVQFKVIKLESIIPAATSSSEPFVVSSAEGVGIIFISTDDGLFTIRLNSGQVKKVDKPDVYFSVLPYMSFYTPDRGSLLSLVRTP
;
A
#
# COMPACT_ATOMS: atom_id res chain seq x y z
N MET A 1 6.56 -10.94 -3.48
CA MET A 1 7.04 -11.82 -4.56
C MET A 1 6.28 -11.44 -5.82
N LEU A 2 6.96 -11.23 -6.92
CA LEU A 2 6.42 -10.77 -8.19
C LEU A 2 6.69 -11.83 -9.25
N CYS A 3 5.73 -12.09 -10.13
CA CYS A 3 5.96 -12.93 -11.31
C CYS A 3 6.94 -12.23 -12.25
N ALA A 4 7.88 -12.97 -12.82
CA ALA A 4 8.88 -12.48 -13.76
C ALA A 4 8.80 -13.18 -15.12
N ALA A 5 7.74 -13.94 -15.38
CA ALA A 5 7.52 -14.58 -16.66
C ALA A 5 7.06 -13.57 -17.72
N ASP A 6 7.74 -13.54 -18.85
CA ASP A 6 7.38 -12.68 -19.98
C ASP A 6 5.99 -13.01 -20.52
N GLY A 7 5.17 -11.99 -20.73
CA GLY A 7 3.82 -12.12 -21.27
C GLY A 7 2.81 -12.82 -20.34
N CYS A 8 3.14 -12.97 -19.05
CA CYS A 8 2.23 -13.56 -18.07
C CYS A 8 1.07 -12.61 -17.78
N ASP A 9 -0.16 -13.13 -17.83
CA ASP A 9 -1.38 -12.41 -17.47
C ASP A 9 -1.63 -12.38 -15.94
N HIS A 10 -0.74 -13.02 -15.17
CA HIS A 10 -0.81 -13.15 -13.71
C HIS A 10 -2.06 -13.85 -13.14
N LEU A 11 -2.86 -14.49 -13.99
CA LEU A 11 -4.04 -15.24 -13.56
C LEU A 11 -3.68 -16.60 -12.97
N ASP A 12 -2.59 -17.20 -13.45
CA ASP A 12 -2.12 -18.54 -13.00
C ASP A 12 -0.59 -18.63 -13.01
N CYS A 13 0.07 -17.85 -12.16
CA CYS A 13 1.53 -17.74 -12.07
C CYS A 13 2.15 -18.90 -11.28
N HIS A 14 1.82 -20.16 -11.57
CA HIS A 14 2.38 -21.31 -10.88
C HIS A 14 3.68 -21.80 -11.52
N GLY A 15 4.77 -21.79 -10.73
CA GLY A 15 6.02 -22.44 -11.11
C GLY A 15 6.88 -21.67 -12.13
N GLY A 16 6.53 -20.43 -12.48
CA GLY A 16 7.34 -19.56 -13.33
C GLY A 16 8.45 -18.83 -12.57
N PRO A 17 9.32 -18.11 -13.31
CA PRO A 17 10.33 -17.26 -12.68
C PRO A 17 9.68 -16.17 -11.84
N PHE A 18 10.35 -15.81 -10.74
CA PHE A 18 9.86 -14.79 -9.83
C PHE A 18 10.97 -13.86 -9.35
N ARG A 19 10.57 -12.68 -8.87
CA ARG A 19 11.42 -11.73 -8.17
C ARG A 19 10.92 -11.51 -6.76
N VAL A 20 11.85 -11.32 -5.83
CA VAL A 20 11.55 -10.88 -4.46
C VAL A 20 12.21 -9.52 -4.27
N VAL A 21 11.42 -8.52 -3.94
CA VAL A 21 11.95 -7.20 -3.58
C VAL A 21 12.09 -7.16 -2.08
N PHE A 22 13.29 -6.89 -1.62
CA PHE A 22 13.60 -6.55 -0.24
C PHE A 22 13.75 -5.04 -0.15
N MET A 23 13.08 -4.45 0.84
CA MET A 23 13.29 -3.07 1.21
C MET A 23 13.34 -2.98 2.74
N GLY A 24 14.26 -2.19 3.26
CA GLY A 24 14.47 -2.11 4.69
C GLY A 24 15.26 -0.88 5.10
N THR A 25 15.30 -0.71 6.42
CA THR A 25 16.17 0.27 7.11
C THR A 25 17.08 -0.50 8.06
N PHE A 26 18.30 -0.08 8.18
CA PHE A 26 19.21 -0.63 9.19
C PHE A 26 19.19 0.24 10.45
N GLU A 27 19.32 -0.41 11.61
CA GLU A 27 19.10 0.21 12.93
C GLU A 27 19.98 1.44 13.20
N TYR A 28 21.11 1.56 12.53
CA TYR A 28 22.09 2.65 12.72
C TYR A 28 22.39 3.42 11.42
N GLU A 29 21.66 3.12 10.35
CA GLU A 29 21.81 3.80 9.08
C GLU A 29 20.57 4.65 8.82
N ASP A 30 20.74 5.96 8.73
CA ASP A 30 19.67 6.91 8.41
C ASP A 30 19.31 6.83 6.92
N ASN A 31 19.14 5.61 6.41
CA ASN A 31 18.87 5.38 5.01
C ASN A 31 17.92 4.20 4.77
N ILE A 32 17.28 4.22 3.62
CA ILE A 32 16.44 3.14 3.12
C ILE A 32 17.20 2.44 2.00
N VAL A 33 17.22 1.14 2.04
CA VAL A 33 17.88 0.31 1.05
C VAL A 33 16.89 -0.62 0.35
N ALA A 34 17.17 -0.94 -0.91
CA ALA A 34 16.41 -1.91 -1.68
C ALA A 34 17.34 -2.86 -2.44
N SER A 35 16.88 -4.07 -2.64
CA SER A 35 17.56 -5.10 -3.43
C SER A 35 16.51 -6.06 -4.00
N VAL A 36 16.80 -6.65 -5.15
CA VAL A 36 15.92 -7.59 -5.84
C VAL A 36 16.60 -8.93 -6.03
N TYR A 37 15.95 -9.98 -5.57
CA TYR A 37 16.33 -11.35 -5.89
C TYR A 37 15.65 -11.80 -7.18
N SER A 38 16.38 -12.46 -8.07
CA SER A 38 15.82 -13.14 -9.25
C SER A 38 15.95 -14.65 -9.10
N SER A 39 14.85 -15.36 -9.25
CA SER A 39 14.87 -16.84 -9.24
C SER A 39 15.53 -17.43 -10.49
N GLU A 40 15.63 -16.67 -11.59
CA GLU A 40 16.27 -17.12 -12.82
C GLU A 40 17.78 -17.19 -12.68
N THR A 41 18.35 -16.18 -12.02
CA THR A 41 19.80 -16.10 -11.81
C THR A 41 20.23 -16.66 -10.45
N GLY A 42 19.30 -16.80 -9.51
CA GLY A 42 19.58 -17.26 -8.14
C GLY A 42 20.34 -16.25 -7.29
N VAL A 43 20.42 -14.98 -7.72
CA VAL A 43 21.23 -13.95 -7.03
C VAL A 43 20.40 -12.70 -6.73
N TRP A 44 20.89 -11.95 -5.73
CA TRP A 44 20.39 -10.61 -5.42
C TRP A 44 21.09 -9.56 -6.30
N SER A 45 20.33 -8.54 -6.69
CA SER A 45 20.90 -7.34 -7.32
C SER A 45 21.85 -6.61 -6.39
N ALA A 46 22.68 -5.73 -6.92
CA ALA A 46 23.36 -4.74 -6.11
C ALA A 46 22.32 -3.96 -5.26
N GLN A 47 22.64 -3.74 -3.99
CA GLN A 47 21.83 -2.93 -3.10
C GLN A 47 21.86 -1.48 -3.57
N VAL A 48 20.68 -0.85 -3.58
CA VAL A 48 20.54 0.58 -3.84
C VAL A 48 20.02 1.28 -2.59
N SER A 49 20.44 2.53 -2.42
CA SER A 49 19.97 3.42 -1.36
C SER A 49 19.65 4.79 -1.96
N PHE A 50 19.08 5.68 -1.16
CA PHE A 50 18.97 7.05 -1.61
C PHE A 50 20.35 7.65 -1.84
N ASP A 51 20.48 8.33 -2.96
CA ASP A 51 21.65 9.16 -3.22
C ASP A 51 21.66 10.34 -2.23
N ASN A 52 22.85 10.68 -1.73
CA ASN A 52 23.06 11.85 -0.86
C ASN A 52 22.61 13.17 -1.49
N SER A 53 22.43 13.21 -2.81
CA SER A 53 21.86 14.34 -3.56
C SER A 53 20.33 14.38 -3.57
N CYS A 54 19.64 13.34 -3.03
CA CYS A 54 18.19 13.32 -2.98
C CYS A 54 17.67 14.34 -1.94
N GLU A 55 17.47 15.59 -2.37
CA GLU A 55 17.00 16.70 -1.52
C GLU A 55 15.67 16.38 -0.82
N ALA A 56 14.77 15.66 -1.48
CA ALA A 56 13.48 15.24 -0.90
C ALA A 56 13.68 14.30 0.29
N PHE A 57 14.62 13.34 0.21
CA PHE A 57 14.95 12.47 1.33
C PHE A 57 15.69 13.21 2.44
N ALA A 58 16.65 14.04 2.08
CA ALA A 58 17.37 14.89 3.04
C ALA A 58 16.42 15.83 3.81
N LYS A 59 15.42 16.38 3.14
CA LYS A 59 14.35 17.16 3.78
C LYS A 59 13.53 16.29 4.74
N HIS A 60 13.09 15.12 4.31
CA HIS A 60 12.35 14.18 5.15
C HIS A 60 13.11 13.84 6.45
N MET A 61 14.41 13.60 6.34
CA MET A 61 15.26 13.32 7.50
C MET A 61 15.39 14.53 8.42
N ARG A 62 15.59 15.73 7.87
CA ARG A 62 15.66 16.98 8.68
C ARG A 62 14.36 17.24 9.45
N ASP A 63 13.21 17.09 8.77
CA ASP A 63 11.90 17.31 9.37
C ASP A 63 11.65 16.29 10.50
N GLY A 64 12.00 15.00 10.28
CA GLY A 64 11.94 13.97 11.30
C GLY A 64 12.83 14.22 12.52
N CYS A 65 14.06 14.70 12.31
CA CYS A 65 14.98 15.06 13.38
C CYS A 65 14.57 16.34 14.13
N ALA A 66 13.88 17.26 13.48
CA ALA A 66 13.37 18.48 14.13
C ALA A 66 12.28 18.16 15.18
N GLU A 67 11.49 17.13 14.94
CA GLU A 67 10.46 16.66 15.89
C GLU A 67 11.05 15.84 17.06
N ARG A 68 12.23 15.24 16.86
CA ARG A 68 12.90 14.36 17.82
C ARG A 68 14.42 14.51 17.73
N SER A 69 15.09 14.33 18.85
CA SER A 69 16.56 14.39 18.90
C SER A 69 17.28 13.33 18.05
N TRP A 70 16.57 12.33 17.60
CA TRP A 70 17.04 11.28 16.68
C TRP A 70 15.85 10.74 15.89
N TYR A 71 16.03 10.43 14.62
CA TYR A 71 15.01 9.90 13.74
C TYR A 71 15.59 8.82 12.84
N THR A 72 14.99 7.65 12.88
CA THR A 72 15.28 6.58 11.92
C THR A 72 14.03 6.37 11.05
N PRO A 73 14.16 6.44 9.72
CA PRO A 73 13.03 6.19 8.83
C PRO A 73 12.62 4.72 8.91
N TYR A 74 11.40 4.45 9.35
CA TYR A 74 10.84 3.11 9.34
C TYR A 74 9.82 2.94 8.23
N LEU A 75 10.04 1.95 7.38
CA LEU A 75 9.01 1.49 6.46
C LEU A 75 7.87 0.85 7.24
N LEU A 76 6.64 1.21 6.91
CA LEU A 76 5.49 0.55 7.50
C LEU A 76 5.43 -0.89 6.98
N PRO A 77 5.19 -1.88 7.86
CA PRO A 77 5.01 -3.27 7.48
C PRO A 77 3.62 -3.48 6.82
N SER A 78 3.19 -2.52 6.05
CA SER A 78 1.99 -2.57 5.24
C SER A 78 2.31 -3.17 3.88
N ARG A 79 1.27 -3.60 3.17
CA ARG A 79 1.44 -4.10 1.81
C ARG A 79 1.95 -2.98 0.91
N ALA A 80 3.05 -3.24 0.21
CA ALA A 80 3.50 -2.38 -0.86
C ALA A 80 2.50 -2.41 -2.03
N THR A 81 2.36 -1.30 -2.73
CA THR A 81 1.51 -1.20 -3.92
C THR A 81 2.37 -1.26 -5.17
N LEU A 82 2.05 -2.18 -6.08
CA LEU A 82 2.74 -2.36 -7.35
C LEU A 82 1.91 -1.75 -8.48
N ILE A 83 2.53 -0.87 -9.27
CA ILE A 83 1.93 -0.29 -10.48
C ILE A 83 2.96 -0.34 -11.61
N GLY A 84 2.72 -1.19 -12.60
CA GLY A 84 3.74 -1.48 -13.62
C GLY A 84 5.03 -1.99 -12.98
N ASP A 85 6.15 -1.35 -13.29
CA ASP A 85 7.47 -1.67 -12.71
C ASP A 85 7.81 -0.84 -11.46
N GLU A 86 6.85 -0.12 -10.90
CA GLU A 86 7.08 0.76 -9.75
C GLU A 86 6.41 0.20 -8.50
N ILE A 87 7.16 0.10 -7.41
CA ILE A 87 6.66 -0.34 -6.11
C ILE A 87 6.68 0.82 -5.14
N TYR A 88 5.57 1.00 -4.44
CA TYR A 88 5.35 2.11 -3.54
C TYR A 88 5.23 1.64 -2.10
N PHE A 89 5.91 2.31 -1.19
CA PHE A 89 5.94 2.05 0.24
C PHE A 89 5.68 3.33 1.02
N THR A 90 5.16 3.20 2.23
CA THR A 90 4.99 4.33 3.15
C THR A 90 6.03 4.29 4.26
N ILE A 91 6.56 5.45 4.62
CA ILE A 91 7.39 5.62 5.80
C ILE A 91 6.50 6.01 6.99
N ARG A 92 6.77 5.43 8.14
CA ARG A 92 6.03 5.71 9.38
C ARG A 92 6.16 7.19 9.76
N ARG A 93 5.03 7.79 10.15
CA ARG A 93 4.85 9.12 10.78
C ARG A 93 4.92 10.35 9.89
N GLN A 94 5.43 10.31 8.69
CA GLN A 94 5.54 11.52 7.84
C GLN A 94 4.82 11.42 6.50
N HIS A 95 3.96 10.41 6.32
CA HIS A 95 3.15 10.22 5.07
C HIS A 95 3.98 10.26 3.78
N THR A 96 5.29 10.09 3.93
CA THR A 96 6.20 10.06 2.80
C THR A 96 6.09 8.73 2.08
N ILE A 97 5.95 8.80 0.78
CA ILE A 97 5.87 7.63 -0.09
C ILE A 97 7.22 7.45 -0.76
N VAL A 98 7.81 6.29 -0.56
CA VAL A 98 9.00 5.85 -1.27
C VAL A 98 8.58 5.05 -2.49
N LYS A 99 9.14 5.38 -3.63
CA LYS A 99 9.00 4.64 -4.87
C LYS A 99 10.31 3.92 -5.19
N TYR A 100 10.21 2.63 -5.50
CA TYR A 100 11.28 1.84 -6.06
C TYR A 100 10.92 1.46 -7.49
N ASP A 101 11.77 1.86 -8.44
CA ASP A 101 11.64 1.55 -9.86
C ASP A 101 12.46 0.28 -10.16
N LEU A 102 11.76 -0.81 -10.48
CA LEU A 102 12.37 -2.12 -10.76
C LEU A 102 13.21 -2.11 -12.04
N SER A 103 12.80 -1.34 -13.04
CA SER A 103 13.48 -1.29 -14.33
C SER A 103 14.78 -0.50 -14.29
N ARG A 104 14.82 0.56 -13.47
CA ARG A 104 15.96 1.44 -13.29
C ARG A 104 16.82 1.10 -12.08
N ASN A 105 16.33 0.21 -11.21
CA ASN A 105 16.94 -0.13 -9.93
C ASN A 105 17.28 1.13 -9.11
N CYS A 106 16.30 2.00 -8.89
CA CYS A 106 16.50 3.24 -8.16
C CYS A 106 15.35 3.59 -7.22
N LEU A 107 15.68 4.31 -6.15
CA LEU A 107 14.75 4.83 -5.16
C LEU A 107 14.46 6.32 -5.43
N SER A 108 13.23 6.72 -5.18
CA SER A 108 12.82 8.13 -5.19
C SER A 108 11.72 8.39 -4.17
N ILE A 109 11.59 9.65 -3.77
CA ILE A 109 10.52 10.12 -2.91
C ILE A 109 9.42 10.73 -3.77
N ILE A 110 8.19 10.41 -3.44
CA ILE A 110 7.02 11.10 -3.98
C ILE A 110 6.60 12.17 -2.97
N ASN A 111 6.28 13.34 -3.48
CA ASN A 111 5.75 14.43 -2.68
C ASN A 111 4.58 13.93 -1.83
N SER A 112 4.64 14.25 -0.56
CA SER A 112 3.61 13.88 0.41
C SER A 112 2.24 14.37 -0.03
N PRO A 113 1.19 13.63 0.34
CA PRO A 113 -0.18 14.13 0.24
C PRO A 113 -0.33 15.48 0.95
N PRO A 114 -1.28 16.33 0.53
CA PRO A 114 -1.52 17.57 1.22
C PRO A 114 -2.01 17.32 2.65
N HIS A 115 -1.35 17.99 3.60
CA HIS A 115 -1.74 18.24 5.00
C HIS A 115 -2.20 17.09 5.92
N ASN A 116 -1.54 17.00 7.07
CA ASN A 116 -1.97 16.38 8.36
C ASN A 116 -2.81 15.09 8.29
N VAL A 117 -2.53 14.25 7.33
CA VAL A 117 -3.19 12.98 7.15
C VAL A 117 -2.40 11.93 7.90
N TYR A 118 -2.95 11.37 8.97
CA TYR A 118 -2.34 10.28 9.72
C TYR A 118 -2.80 8.93 9.18
N GLY A 119 -1.86 7.99 8.97
CA GLY A 119 -2.18 6.63 8.56
C GLY A 119 -2.77 6.57 7.15
N ILE A 120 -1.93 6.51 6.14
CA ILE A 120 -2.35 6.27 4.76
C ILE A 120 -2.21 4.81 4.39
N ALA A 121 -3.17 4.26 3.67
CA ALA A 121 -3.05 2.99 2.98
C ALA A 121 -2.97 3.24 1.48
N LEU A 122 -1.85 2.85 0.88
CA LEU A 122 -1.67 2.95 -0.58
C LEU A 122 -2.61 1.99 -1.30
N MET A 123 -3.03 2.37 -2.49
CA MET A 123 -3.90 1.56 -3.32
C MET A 123 -3.71 1.87 -4.81
N VAL A 124 -4.09 0.92 -5.66
CA VAL A 124 -4.24 1.14 -7.09
C VAL A 124 -5.65 1.66 -7.36
N MET A 125 -5.75 2.77 -8.06
CA MET A 125 -7.04 3.33 -8.49
C MET A 125 -7.57 2.60 -9.73
N GLU A 126 -8.85 2.78 -10.07
CA GLU A 126 -9.48 2.14 -11.23
C GLU A 126 -8.79 2.47 -12.56
N ASP A 127 -8.17 3.65 -12.65
CA ASP A 127 -7.38 4.09 -13.81
C ASP A 127 -5.90 3.69 -13.73
N SER A 128 -5.57 2.75 -12.86
CA SER A 128 -4.20 2.27 -12.60
C SER A 128 -3.25 3.35 -12.05
N SER A 129 -3.75 4.50 -11.62
CA SER A 129 -2.92 5.51 -10.96
C SER A 129 -2.68 5.15 -9.50
N LEU A 130 -1.62 5.72 -8.91
CA LEU A 130 -1.37 5.62 -7.47
C LEU A 130 -2.43 6.41 -6.70
N GLY A 131 -3.02 5.78 -5.72
CA GLY A 131 -3.91 6.43 -4.77
C GLY A 131 -3.58 6.06 -3.33
N PHE A 132 -4.27 6.70 -2.40
CA PHE A 132 -4.27 6.30 -1.00
C PHE A 132 -5.61 6.57 -0.36
N ALA A 133 -5.89 5.85 0.70
CA ALA A 133 -7.00 6.09 1.60
C ALA A 133 -6.48 6.59 2.95
N CYS A 134 -7.23 7.50 3.56
CA CYS A 134 -6.94 8.05 4.88
C CYS A 134 -8.22 8.45 5.61
N ILE A 135 -8.12 8.72 6.90
CA ILE A 135 -9.21 9.34 7.65
C ILE A 135 -8.87 10.80 7.92
N GLN A 136 -9.81 11.66 7.61
CA GLN A 136 -9.75 13.10 7.82
C GLN A 136 -11.13 13.59 8.26
N ASP A 137 -11.19 14.36 9.34
CA ASP A 137 -12.44 14.94 9.87
C ASP A 137 -13.58 13.89 9.98
N SER A 138 -13.31 12.74 10.63
CA SER A 138 -14.25 11.61 10.78
C SER A 138 -14.80 11.06 9.46
N SER A 139 -14.08 11.26 8.37
CA SER A 139 -14.46 10.79 7.04
C SER A 139 -13.32 9.96 6.44
N LEU A 140 -13.69 8.86 5.76
CA LEU A 140 -12.77 8.13 4.91
C LEU A 140 -12.62 8.91 3.60
N CYS A 141 -11.42 9.39 3.34
CA CYS A 141 -11.06 10.11 2.13
C CYS A 141 -10.16 9.24 1.26
N THR A 142 -10.41 9.22 -0.04
CA THR A 142 -9.50 8.63 -1.01
C THR A 142 -8.95 9.69 -1.93
N TRP A 143 -7.67 9.56 -2.25
CA TRP A 143 -6.93 10.49 -3.08
C TRP A 143 -6.28 9.74 -4.24
N SER A 144 -6.18 10.38 -5.38
CA SER A 144 -5.53 9.86 -6.59
C SER A 144 -4.44 10.81 -7.04
N ARG A 145 -3.31 10.27 -7.45
CA ARG A 145 -2.20 11.03 -8.02
C ARG A 145 -2.44 11.22 -9.51
N LYS A 146 -2.57 12.47 -9.94
CA LYS A 146 -2.86 12.82 -11.34
C LYS A 146 -1.73 13.66 -11.93
N VAL A 147 -1.58 13.57 -13.24
CA VAL A 147 -0.73 14.48 -14.00
C VAL A 147 -1.54 15.73 -14.32
N ASN A 148 -1.04 16.91 -13.95
CA ASN A 148 -1.68 18.17 -14.25
C ASN A 148 -1.37 18.63 -15.70
N SER A 149 -2.00 19.74 -16.13
CA SER A 149 -1.83 20.29 -17.48
C SER A 149 -0.41 20.76 -17.80
N GLU A 150 0.43 20.99 -16.77
CA GLU A 150 1.81 21.46 -16.90
C GLU A 150 2.82 20.29 -16.89
N GLY A 151 2.33 19.03 -16.86
CA GLY A 151 3.16 17.83 -16.78
C GLY A 151 3.68 17.52 -15.36
N GLY A 152 3.31 18.31 -14.37
CA GLY A 152 3.54 18.03 -12.96
C GLY A 152 2.56 16.98 -12.43
N THR A 153 2.77 16.54 -11.20
CA THR A 153 1.85 15.61 -10.54
C THR A 153 1.27 16.25 -9.30
N GLU A 154 -0.03 16.03 -9.09
CA GLU A 154 -0.77 16.52 -7.94
C GLU A 154 -1.65 15.44 -7.33
N TRP A 155 -2.04 15.63 -6.07
CA TRP A 155 -3.02 14.77 -5.40
C TRP A 155 -4.41 15.39 -5.50
N VAL A 156 -5.35 14.62 -6.05
CA VAL A 156 -6.74 15.02 -6.21
C VAL A 156 -7.62 14.14 -5.33
N GLN A 157 -8.46 14.78 -4.51
CA GLN A 157 -9.43 14.05 -3.69
C GLN A 157 -10.48 13.40 -4.60
N PHE A 158 -10.61 12.09 -4.47
CA PHE A 158 -11.49 11.29 -5.34
C PHE A 158 -12.83 11.00 -4.70
N LYS A 159 -12.84 10.60 -3.41
CA LYS A 159 -14.07 10.22 -2.71
C LYS A 159 -13.98 10.56 -1.23
N VAL A 160 -15.12 10.90 -0.64
CA VAL A 160 -15.31 11.14 0.80
C VAL A 160 -16.51 10.34 1.29
N ILE A 161 -16.33 9.56 2.34
CA ILE A 161 -17.37 8.75 2.98
C ILE A 161 -17.39 9.10 4.46
N LYS A 162 -18.49 9.68 4.96
CA LYS A 162 -18.66 10.00 6.37
C LYS A 162 -18.77 8.73 7.22
N LEU A 163 -17.88 8.55 8.18
CA LEU A 163 -17.80 7.34 9.01
C LEU A 163 -18.86 7.33 10.11
N GLU A 164 -19.22 8.49 10.66
CA GLU A 164 -20.19 8.62 11.75
C GLU A 164 -21.54 7.97 11.45
N SER A 165 -21.94 7.97 10.17
CA SER A 165 -23.21 7.40 9.73
C SER A 165 -23.18 5.89 9.49
N ILE A 166 -21.99 5.30 9.44
CA ILE A 166 -21.80 3.92 8.98
C ILE A 166 -21.02 3.03 9.95
N ILE A 167 -20.25 3.64 10.86
CA ILE A 167 -19.57 2.96 11.95
C ILE A 167 -20.12 3.50 13.27
N PRO A 168 -20.92 2.73 14.03
CA PRO A 168 -21.62 3.23 15.23
C PRO A 168 -20.70 3.78 16.32
N ALA A 169 -19.45 3.42 16.31
CA ALA A 169 -18.48 3.70 17.36
C ALA A 169 -17.48 4.83 17.03
N ALA A 170 -17.70 5.59 16.00
CA ALA A 170 -16.86 6.77 15.70
C ALA A 170 -16.96 7.88 16.79
N THR A 171 -17.68 7.60 17.89
CA THR A 171 -17.83 8.49 19.06
C THR A 171 -16.89 8.12 20.21
N SER A 172 -15.99 7.16 20.03
CA SER A 172 -15.10 6.69 21.09
C SER A 172 -13.84 7.58 21.25
N SER A 173 -13.07 7.32 22.28
CA SER A 173 -11.95 8.15 22.72
C SER A 173 -10.72 8.16 21.79
N SER A 174 -10.62 7.21 20.89
CA SER A 174 -9.53 7.14 19.89
C SER A 174 -10.05 7.36 18.46
N GLU A 175 -9.29 8.11 17.69
CA GLU A 175 -9.62 8.36 16.29
C GLU A 175 -9.46 7.07 15.47
N PRO A 176 -10.45 6.75 14.61
CA PRO A 176 -10.32 5.63 13.67
C PRO A 176 -9.16 5.90 12.71
N PHE A 177 -8.50 4.84 12.24
CA PHE A 177 -7.43 4.96 11.26
C PHE A 177 -7.48 3.85 10.21
N VAL A 178 -6.97 4.17 9.02
CA VAL A 178 -6.86 3.20 7.94
C VAL A 178 -5.67 2.27 8.21
N VAL A 179 -5.92 0.97 8.14
CA VAL A 179 -4.89 -0.06 8.40
C VAL A 179 -4.32 -0.61 7.10
N SER A 180 -5.17 -0.82 6.10
CA SER A 180 -4.78 -1.44 4.82
C SER A 180 -5.85 -1.27 3.75
N SER A 181 -5.50 -1.58 2.53
CA SER A 181 -6.42 -1.73 1.40
C SER A 181 -6.29 -3.13 0.79
N ALA A 182 -7.39 -3.69 0.29
CA ALA A 182 -7.35 -4.89 -0.53
C ALA A 182 -7.31 -4.48 -2.01
N GLU A 183 -6.19 -4.80 -2.63
CA GLU A 183 -5.91 -4.44 -4.02
C GLU A 183 -6.90 -5.05 -5.00
N GLY A 184 -7.33 -4.28 -6.01
CA GLY A 184 -8.21 -4.75 -7.07
C GLY A 184 -9.69 -4.93 -6.70
N VAL A 185 -10.07 -4.83 -5.43
CA VAL A 185 -11.46 -5.04 -4.98
C VAL A 185 -12.10 -3.83 -4.30
N GLY A 186 -11.35 -2.74 -4.14
CA GLY A 186 -11.85 -1.48 -3.56
C GLY A 186 -12.35 -1.63 -2.12
N ILE A 187 -11.68 -2.45 -1.30
CA ILE A 187 -11.99 -2.63 0.11
C ILE A 187 -10.91 -1.96 0.96
N ILE A 188 -11.34 -1.14 1.91
CA ILE A 188 -10.47 -0.47 2.89
C ILE A 188 -10.72 -1.09 4.26
N PHE A 189 -9.64 -1.35 5.00
CA PHE A 189 -9.68 -1.80 6.39
C PHE A 189 -9.48 -0.61 7.33
N ILE A 190 -10.38 -0.47 8.28
CA ILE A 190 -10.36 0.60 9.29
C ILE A 190 -10.35 -0.03 10.68
N SER A 191 -9.40 0.37 11.50
CA SER A 191 -9.36 0.05 12.93
C SER A 191 -10.05 1.13 13.73
N THR A 192 -10.87 0.71 14.68
CA THR A 192 -11.54 1.55 15.68
C THR A 192 -11.47 0.87 17.04
N ASP A 193 -11.85 1.55 18.11
CA ASP A 193 -11.95 0.94 19.46
C ASP A 193 -12.97 -0.21 19.52
N ASP A 194 -13.95 -0.24 18.60
CA ASP A 194 -14.93 -1.33 18.53
C ASP A 194 -14.47 -2.52 17.68
N GLY A 195 -13.33 -2.44 17.03
CA GLY A 195 -12.77 -3.52 16.26
C GLY A 195 -12.34 -3.14 14.85
N LEU A 196 -12.12 -4.16 14.04
CA LEU A 196 -11.73 -4.02 12.64
C LEU A 196 -12.95 -4.04 11.73
N PHE A 197 -13.02 -3.05 10.86
CA PHE A 197 -14.09 -2.90 9.86
C PHE A 197 -13.52 -2.90 8.45
N THR A 198 -14.32 -3.36 7.50
CA THR A 198 -14.09 -3.18 6.08
C THR A 198 -15.13 -2.26 5.48
N ILE A 199 -14.70 -1.38 4.59
CA ILE A 199 -15.57 -0.52 3.78
C ILE A 199 -15.32 -0.83 2.31
N ARG A 200 -16.38 -1.17 1.59
CA ARG A 200 -16.33 -1.31 0.13
C ARG A 200 -16.55 0.06 -0.51
N LEU A 201 -15.56 0.58 -1.19
CA LEU A 201 -15.58 1.94 -1.73
C LEU A 201 -16.74 2.17 -2.72
N ASN A 202 -17.04 1.19 -3.58
CA ASN A 202 -18.07 1.36 -4.61
C ASN A 202 -19.49 1.46 -4.04
N SER A 203 -19.83 0.64 -3.05
CA SER A 203 -21.16 0.56 -2.48
C SER A 203 -21.32 1.30 -1.14
N GLY A 204 -20.23 1.69 -0.49
CA GLY A 204 -20.26 2.19 0.89
C GLY A 204 -20.61 1.11 1.92
N GLN A 205 -20.70 -0.15 1.52
CA GLN A 205 -21.05 -1.25 2.44
C GLN A 205 -19.96 -1.42 3.49
N VAL A 206 -20.39 -1.47 4.76
CA VAL A 206 -19.51 -1.68 5.91
C VAL A 206 -19.78 -3.05 6.49
N LYS A 207 -18.69 -3.72 6.90
CA LYS A 207 -18.74 -4.98 7.61
C LYS A 207 -17.73 -4.98 8.74
N LYS A 208 -18.17 -5.31 9.96
CA LYS A 208 -17.25 -5.63 11.06
C LYS A 208 -16.64 -7.01 10.80
N VAL A 209 -15.33 -7.09 10.82
CA VAL A 209 -14.60 -8.34 10.50
C VAL A 209 -13.90 -8.94 11.68
N ASP A 210 -13.59 -8.13 12.71
CA ASP A 210 -12.97 -8.65 13.92
C ASP A 210 -13.39 -7.87 15.18
N LYS A 211 -13.14 -8.46 16.35
CA LYS A 211 -13.41 -7.92 17.69
C LYS A 211 -12.56 -6.67 17.98
N PRO A 212 -12.88 -5.93 19.06
CA PRO A 212 -12.02 -4.85 19.54
C PRO A 212 -10.60 -5.32 19.84
N ASP A 213 -9.63 -4.71 19.17
CA ASP A 213 -8.19 -4.88 19.38
C ASP A 213 -7.44 -3.75 18.63
N VAL A 214 -6.14 -3.63 18.85
CA VAL A 214 -5.31 -2.65 18.14
C VAL A 214 -4.69 -3.28 16.89
N TYR A 215 -5.19 -2.91 15.73
CA TYR A 215 -4.73 -3.43 14.44
C TYR A 215 -3.76 -2.43 13.82
N PHE A 216 -2.46 -2.64 13.94
CA PHE A 216 -1.44 -1.78 13.31
C PHE A 216 -1.20 -2.11 11.84
N SER A 217 -1.47 -3.34 11.43
CA SER A 217 -1.30 -3.81 10.06
C SER A 217 -2.25 -4.97 9.78
N VAL A 218 -2.83 -4.97 8.59
CA VAL A 218 -3.62 -6.07 8.04
C VAL A 218 -3.05 -6.37 6.67
N LEU A 219 -2.69 -7.63 6.43
CA LEU A 219 -2.27 -8.12 5.12
C LEU A 219 -3.44 -8.86 4.47
N PRO A 220 -4.22 -8.20 3.63
CA PRO A 220 -5.34 -8.84 2.96
C PRO A 220 -4.82 -9.96 2.05
N TYR A 221 -5.34 -11.15 2.26
CA TYR A 221 -5.11 -12.27 1.37
C TYR A 221 -6.36 -12.49 0.51
N MET A 222 -6.18 -12.40 -0.78
CA MET A 222 -7.19 -12.85 -1.72
C MET A 222 -6.83 -14.28 -2.11
N SER A 223 -7.75 -15.22 -1.83
CA SER A 223 -7.60 -16.59 -2.35
C SER A 223 -7.53 -16.54 -3.87
N PHE A 224 -6.63 -17.28 -4.45
CA PHE A 224 -6.66 -17.48 -5.89
C PHE A 224 -8.07 -17.92 -6.28
N TYR A 225 -8.63 -17.30 -7.31
CA TYR A 225 -9.86 -17.76 -7.91
C TYR A 225 -9.57 -19.15 -8.46
N THR A 226 -9.97 -20.18 -7.73
CA THR A 226 -10.10 -21.50 -8.31
C THR A 226 -11.41 -21.46 -9.07
N PRO A 227 -11.40 -21.53 -10.42
CA PRO A 227 -12.64 -21.68 -11.17
C PRO A 227 -13.38 -22.86 -10.58
N ASP A 228 -14.67 -22.67 -10.35
CA ASP A 228 -15.52 -23.64 -9.69
C ASP A 228 -15.43 -24.98 -10.43
N ARG A 229 -14.65 -25.90 -9.91
CA ARG A 229 -14.52 -27.26 -10.45
C ARG A 229 -15.80 -28.07 -10.27
N GLY A 230 -16.81 -27.52 -9.59
CA GLY A 230 -18.11 -28.14 -9.37
C GLY A 230 -18.90 -28.40 -10.66
N SER A 231 -18.68 -27.62 -11.72
CA SER A 231 -19.38 -27.83 -13.00
C SER A 231 -18.79 -28.93 -13.88
N LEU A 232 -17.55 -29.37 -13.63
CA LEU A 232 -16.91 -30.46 -14.38
C LEU A 232 -17.17 -31.86 -13.81
N LEU A 233 -17.63 -31.95 -12.56
CA LEU A 233 -17.98 -33.24 -11.94
C LEU A 233 -19.39 -33.73 -12.27
N SER A 234 -20.23 -32.90 -12.87
CA SER A 234 -21.57 -33.29 -13.31
C SER A 234 -21.61 -33.97 -14.69
N LEU A 235 -20.48 -34.08 -15.39
CA LEU A 235 -20.39 -34.67 -16.73
C LEU A 235 -19.84 -36.11 -16.75
N VAL A 236 -19.54 -36.72 -15.60
CA VAL A 236 -19.14 -38.13 -15.51
C VAL A 236 -20.14 -38.85 -14.60
N ARG A 237 -21.38 -38.97 -15.06
CA ARG A 237 -22.33 -40.01 -14.69
C ARG A 237 -23.03 -40.45 -15.96
N THR A 238 -22.50 -41.46 -16.57
CA THR A 238 -23.22 -42.33 -17.47
C THR A 238 -22.86 -43.79 -17.15
N PRO A 239 -23.77 -44.68 -17.40
CA PRO A 239 -24.20 -45.78 -16.58
C PRO A 239 -23.26 -46.95 -16.59
#